data_b513e41035375ab84c3a26419058e144
#
_entry.id   b513e41035375ab84c3a26419058e144
#
_cell.length_a   1.000
_cell.length_b   1.000
_cell.length_c   1.000
_cell.angle_alpha   90.00
_cell.angle_beta   90.00
_cell.angle_gamma   90.00
#
_symmetry.space_group_name_H-M   'P 1'
#
loop_
_entity.id
_entity.type
_entity.pdbx_description
1 polymer ?
#
loop_
_entity_poly.entity_id
_entity_poly.type
_entity_poly.pdbx_seq_one_letter_code
_entity_poly.pdbx_strand_id
1 'polypeptide(L)'
;KAPYRAALAAMIVVLAVACSGPSVGVDVKVEAKDPQATLDAALQADREFAAAVAKDGPKAAFLAWFHPTDSQFIDAGSYLKGAEAIAAPFEQSPPGFTIGWVPDSGVASPSGDFATTTGRFAVKMGDQTLQVGRYMTSWRKDEAGAWKVVMDATIADPPAPPTTTPDPDGRPG
;
A
#
# COMPACT_ATOMS: atom_id res chain seq x y z
N LYS A 1 -67.66 -7.45 -45.48
CA LYS A 1 -68.12 -7.19 -44.08
C LYS A 1 -66.87 -7.22 -43.20
N ALA A 2 -66.34 -6.08 -42.91
CA ALA A 2 -65.27 -5.90 -41.92
C ALA A 2 -65.61 -4.66 -41.09
N PRO A 3 -65.61 -4.73 -39.75
CA PRO A 3 -65.75 -3.55 -38.96
C PRO A 3 -64.39 -2.91 -38.69
N TYR A 4 -64.36 -1.59 -38.83
CA TYR A 4 -63.32 -0.68 -38.43
C TYR A 4 -63.03 -0.74 -36.94
N ARG A 5 -61.74 -0.86 -36.59
CA ARG A 5 -61.26 -0.56 -35.26
C ARG A 5 -60.53 0.76 -35.28
N ALA A 6 -61.13 1.77 -34.68
CA ALA A 6 -60.52 3.06 -34.44
C ALA A 6 -59.42 2.89 -33.35
N ALA A 7 -58.19 3.26 -33.70
CA ALA A 7 -57.10 3.36 -32.74
C ALA A 7 -57.09 4.79 -32.14
N LEU A 8 -57.40 4.87 -30.84
CA LEU A 8 -57.19 6.09 -30.08
C LEU A 8 -55.70 6.21 -29.80
N ALA A 9 -55.07 7.20 -30.40
CA ALA A 9 -53.74 7.64 -30.07
C ALA A 9 -53.78 8.51 -28.80
N ALA A 10 -53.37 7.96 -27.68
CA ALA A 10 -53.18 8.72 -26.44
C ALA A 10 -51.88 9.50 -26.56
N MET A 11 -52.01 10.81 -26.67
CA MET A 11 -50.87 11.74 -26.66
C MET A 11 -50.43 11.95 -25.21
N ILE A 12 -49.34 11.27 -24.82
CA ILE A 12 -48.70 11.51 -23.55
C ILE A 12 -47.85 12.77 -23.68
N VAL A 13 -48.32 13.88 -23.08
CA VAL A 13 -47.53 15.08 -22.89
C VAL A 13 -46.62 14.87 -21.70
N VAL A 14 -45.33 14.55 -21.93
CA VAL A 14 -44.32 14.56 -20.93
C VAL A 14 -43.92 16.01 -20.63
N LEU A 15 -44.41 16.58 -19.55
CA LEU A 15 -43.89 17.84 -19.03
C LEU A 15 -42.51 17.56 -18.43
N ALA A 16 -41.45 17.86 -19.17
CA ALA A 16 -40.09 17.95 -18.65
C ALA A 16 -40.00 19.22 -17.78
N VAL A 17 -40.15 19.10 -16.48
CA VAL A 17 -39.77 20.15 -15.53
C VAL A 17 -38.27 20.23 -15.52
N ALA A 18 -37.70 21.16 -16.29
CA ALA A 18 -36.30 21.51 -16.20
C ALA A 18 -36.08 22.25 -14.86
N CYS A 19 -35.60 21.55 -13.84
CA CYS A 19 -35.06 22.16 -12.63
C CYS A 19 -33.73 22.84 -12.99
N SER A 20 -33.79 24.06 -13.51
CA SER A 20 -32.64 24.95 -13.65
C SER A 20 -32.38 25.64 -12.31
N GLY A 21 -31.88 24.88 -11.35
CA GLY A 21 -31.26 25.47 -10.16
C GLY A 21 -29.85 25.97 -10.52
N PRO A 22 -29.37 27.07 -9.92
CA PRO A 22 -27.99 27.50 -10.12
C PRO A 22 -27.08 26.40 -9.57
N SER A 23 -26.40 25.69 -10.48
CA SER A 23 -25.30 24.82 -10.09
C SER A 23 -24.14 25.70 -9.62
N VAL A 24 -23.98 25.81 -8.31
CA VAL A 24 -22.76 26.36 -7.73
C VAL A 24 -21.67 25.32 -8.01
N GLY A 25 -21.03 25.45 -9.15
CA GLY A 25 -19.80 24.71 -9.44
C GLY A 25 -18.72 25.21 -8.51
N VAL A 26 -18.41 24.46 -7.46
CA VAL A 26 -17.19 24.69 -6.67
C VAL A 26 -16.06 24.17 -7.51
N ASP A 27 -15.39 25.03 -8.26
CA ASP A 27 -14.12 24.74 -8.91
C ASP A 27 -13.03 24.59 -7.82
N VAL A 28 -12.89 23.40 -7.28
CA VAL A 28 -11.76 23.08 -6.42
C VAL A 28 -10.54 22.92 -7.32
N LYS A 29 -9.81 24.00 -7.51
CA LYS A 29 -8.48 23.95 -8.13
C LYS A 29 -7.55 23.28 -7.11
N VAL A 30 -7.32 21.97 -7.24
CA VAL A 30 -6.21 21.30 -6.58
C VAL A 30 -4.94 21.77 -7.29
N GLU A 31 -4.13 22.57 -6.59
CA GLU A 31 -2.83 22.98 -7.10
C GLU A 31 -1.94 21.73 -7.21
N ALA A 32 -1.60 21.34 -8.44
CA ALA A 32 -0.76 20.18 -8.69
C ALA A 32 0.64 20.44 -8.14
N LYS A 33 1.12 19.54 -7.29
CA LYS A 33 2.50 19.55 -6.78
C LYS A 33 3.40 18.76 -7.72
N ASP A 34 4.70 19.00 -7.62
CA ASP A 34 5.67 18.20 -8.35
C ASP A 34 5.63 16.74 -7.85
N PRO A 35 5.25 15.77 -8.69
CA PRO A 35 5.19 14.37 -8.30
C PRO A 35 6.57 13.81 -7.91
N GLN A 36 7.65 14.32 -8.51
CA GLN A 36 9.00 13.87 -8.17
C GLN A 36 9.39 14.33 -6.76
N ALA A 37 9.14 15.59 -6.41
CA ALA A 37 9.39 16.07 -5.05
C ALA A 37 8.53 15.34 -4.01
N THR A 38 7.30 14.96 -4.37
CA THR A 38 6.42 14.16 -3.53
C THR A 38 6.97 12.75 -3.33
N LEU A 39 7.47 12.13 -4.40
CA LEU A 39 8.11 10.80 -4.34
C LEU A 39 9.38 10.83 -3.49
N ASP A 40 10.24 11.84 -3.69
CA ASP A 40 11.48 11.97 -2.92
C ASP A 40 11.20 12.09 -1.42
N ALA A 41 10.17 12.85 -1.04
CA ALA A 41 9.73 12.96 0.34
C ALA A 41 9.18 11.64 0.90
N ALA A 42 8.44 10.86 0.11
CA ALA A 42 7.95 9.55 0.53
C ALA A 42 9.08 8.51 0.66
N LEU A 43 10.04 8.50 -0.28
CA LEU A 43 11.23 7.66 -0.18
C LEU A 43 12.08 8.01 1.04
N GLN A 44 12.14 9.28 1.41
CA GLN A 44 12.83 9.71 2.62
C GLN A 44 12.08 9.23 3.88
N ALA A 45 10.75 9.36 3.93
CA ALA A 45 9.92 8.83 5.01
C ALA A 45 10.09 7.32 5.18
N ASP A 46 10.19 6.58 4.08
CA ASP A 46 10.43 5.13 4.08
C ASP A 46 11.80 4.78 4.70
N ARG A 47 12.87 5.51 4.36
CA ARG A 47 14.19 5.33 4.98
C ARG A 47 14.17 5.67 6.47
N GLU A 48 13.46 6.72 6.86
CA GLU A 48 13.31 7.12 8.27
C GLU A 48 12.55 6.08 9.07
N PHE A 49 11.50 5.49 8.47
CA PHE A 49 10.79 4.38 9.08
C PHE A 49 11.71 3.16 9.27
N ALA A 50 12.48 2.77 8.26
CA ALA A 50 13.47 1.69 8.40
C ALA A 50 14.50 1.98 9.50
N ALA A 51 14.97 3.22 9.60
CA ALA A 51 15.88 3.64 10.65
C ALA A 51 15.23 3.61 12.06
N ALA A 52 13.94 3.99 12.16
CA ALA A 52 13.19 3.89 13.40
C ALA A 52 13.03 2.43 13.85
N VAL A 53 12.77 1.49 12.93
CA VAL A 53 12.72 0.05 13.24
C VAL A 53 14.05 -0.44 13.80
N ALA A 54 15.16 -0.04 13.19
CA ALA A 54 16.49 -0.43 13.66
C ALA A 54 16.85 0.16 15.02
N LYS A 55 16.39 1.38 15.32
CA LYS A 55 16.71 2.10 16.56
C LYS A 55 15.78 1.73 17.72
N ASP A 56 14.47 1.79 17.48
CA ASP A 56 13.44 1.75 18.53
C ASP A 56 12.74 0.39 18.60
N GLY A 57 13.07 -0.51 17.68
CA GLY A 57 12.46 -1.82 17.50
C GLY A 57 11.18 -1.77 16.65
N PRO A 58 10.80 -2.92 16.06
CA PRO A 58 9.71 -2.97 15.09
C PRO A 58 8.35 -2.57 15.69
N LYS A 59 8.01 -3.04 16.91
CA LYS A 59 6.72 -2.71 17.53
C LYS A 59 6.51 -1.20 17.66
N ALA A 60 7.47 -0.49 18.27
CA ALA A 60 7.36 0.95 18.50
C ALA A 60 7.32 1.74 17.17
N ALA A 61 8.17 1.37 16.23
CA ALA A 61 8.23 2.02 14.93
C ALA A 61 6.93 1.81 14.13
N PHE A 62 6.39 0.59 14.08
CA PHE A 62 5.15 0.31 13.37
C PHE A 62 3.96 1.09 13.97
N LEU A 63 3.85 1.17 15.30
CA LEU A 63 2.84 2.00 15.96
C LEU A 63 2.96 3.49 15.60
N ALA A 64 4.17 4.00 15.45
CA ALA A 64 4.40 5.41 15.14
C ALA A 64 4.17 5.75 13.66
N TRP A 65 4.51 4.84 12.75
CA TRP A 65 4.50 5.11 11.30
C TRP A 65 3.23 4.67 10.58
N PHE A 66 2.55 3.63 11.04
CA PHE A 66 1.27 3.21 10.45
C PHE A 66 0.14 4.14 10.88
N HIS A 67 -0.80 4.37 9.96
CA HIS A 67 -2.02 5.11 10.30
C HIS A 67 -2.82 4.29 11.34
N PRO A 68 -3.31 4.90 12.43
CA PRO A 68 -3.88 4.15 13.55
C PRO A 68 -5.00 3.18 13.16
N THR A 69 -5.92 3.59 12.28
CA THR A 69 -7.12 2.83 11.92
C THR A 69 -7.17 2.37 10.46
N ASP A 70 -6.66 3.22 9.53
CA ASP A 70 -6.83 3.01 8.09
C ASP A 70 -5.68 2.18 7.47
N SER A 71 -4.70 1.77 8.27
CA SER A 71 -3.58 0.99 7.76
C SER A 71 -3.92 -0.47 7.57
N GLN A 72 -3.29 -1.09 6.57
CA GLN A 72 -3.42 -2.50 6.24
C GLN A 72 -2.03 -3.09 6.00
N PHE A 73 -1.84 -4.34 6.42
CA PHE A 73 -0.65 -5.13 6.15
C PHE A 73 -1.04 -6.46 5.53
N ILE A 74 -0.34 -6.84 4.45
CA ILE A 74 -0.61 -8.06 3.69
C ILE A 74 0.71 -8.80 3.45
N ASP A 75 0.75 -10.06 3.81
CA ASP A 75 1.77 -11.00 3.38
C ASP A 75 1.17 -12.37 3.05
N ALA A 76 2.00 -13.37 2.72
CA ALA A 76 1.55 -14.68 2.26
C ALA A 76 0.61 -15.44 3.24
N GLY A 77 0.51 -15.02 4.48
CA GLY A 77 -0.31 -15.70 5.51
C GLY A 77 -1.13 -14.75 6.36
N SER A 78 -0.99 -13.43 6.19
CA SER A 78 -1.56 -12.44 7.10
C SER A 78 -2.28 -11.33 6.37
N TYR A 79 -3.41 -10.93 6.95
CA TYR A 79 -4.10 -9.69 6.61
C TYR A 79 -4.50 -9.01 7.92
N LEU A 80 -3.82 -7.90 8.23
CA LEU A 80 -3.99 -7.16 9.48
C LEU A 80 -4.46 -5.73 9.18
N LYS A 81 -5.26 -5.15 10.08
CA LYS A 81 -5.79 -3.79 9.94
C LYS A 81 -5.56 -2.99 11.21
N GLY A 82 -5.11 -1.74 11.04
CA GLY A 82 -4.80 -0.81 12.10
C GLY A 82 -3.42 -1.06 12.72
N ALA A 83 -2.76 0.01 13.13
CA ALA A 83 -1.39 -0.01 13.62
C ALA A 83 -1.17 -0.98 14.79
N GLU A 84 -2.11 -1.05 15.72
CA GLU A 84 -2.03 -1.95 16.89
C GLU A 84 -1.98 -3.42 16.47
N ALA A 85 -2.90 -3.86 15.59
CA ALA A 85 -2.93 -5.24 15.12
C ALA A 85 -1.68 -5.59 14.30
N ILE A 86 -1.17 -4.63 13.52
CA ILE A 86 0.03 -4.80 12.69
C ILE A 86 1.30 -4.87 13.55
N ALA A 87 1.36 -4.09 14.62
CA ALA A 87 2.51 -4.07 15.53
C ALA A 87 2.51 -5.21 16.56
N ALA A 88 1.35 -5.79 16.88
CA ALA A 88 1.20 -6.81 17.92
C ALA A 88 2.12 -8.05 17.75
N PRO A 89 2.35 -8.62 16.55
CA PRO A 89 3.26 -9.75 16.37
C PRO A 89 4.71 -9.48 16.82
N PHE A 90 5.13 -8.22 16.83
CA PHE A 90 6.49 -7.84 17.22
C PHE A 90 6.70 -7.73 18.73
N GLU A 91 5.63 -7.84 19.55
CA GLU A 91 5.74 -7.74 21.01
C GLU A 91 6.64 -8.82 21.61
N GLN A 92 6.60 -10.00 21.02
CA GLN A 92 7.38 -11.16 21.48
C GLN A 92 8.53 -11.52 20.53
N SER A 93 9.07 -10.51 19.81
CA SER A 93 10.23 -10.75 18.95
C SER A 93 11.40 -11.28 19.78
N PRO A 94 11.99 -12.44 19.40
CA PRO A 94 13.09 -13.02 20.15
C PRO A 94 14.36 -12.16 20.02
N PRO A 95 15.30 -12.26 20.98
CA PRO A 95 16.59 -11.60 20.88
C PRO A 95 17.31 -11.95 19.57
N GLY A 96 17.82 -10.95 18.88
CA GLY A 96 18.48 -11.10 17.58
C GLY A 96 17.55 -11.06 16.37
N PHE A 97 16.21 -10.99 16.58
CA PHE A 97 15.30 -10.73 15.46
C PHE A 97 15.48 -9.31 14.94
N THR A 98 15.65 -9.17 13.63
CA THR A 98 15.70 -7.88 12.95
C THR A 98 14.93 -7.95 11.65
N ILE A 99 14.28 -6.84 11.32
CA ILE A 99 13.71 -6.59 9.99
C ILE A 99 14.28 -5.28 9.48
N GLY A 100 14.70 -5.27 8.23
CA GLY A 100 15.21 -4.07 7.59
C GLY A 100 14.93 -4.07 6.11
N TRP A 101 14.89 -2.88 5.52
CA TRP A 101 14.63 -2.71 4.09
C TRP A 101 15.29 -1.45 3.54
N VAL A 102 15.35 -1.39 2.22
CA VAL A 102 15.86 -0.26 1.46
C VAL A 102 14.90 0.06 0.32
N PRO A 103 14.29 1.26 0.31
CA PRO A 103 13.48 1.70 -0.82
C PRO A 103 14.35 1.97 -2.05
N ASP A 104 13.91 1.51 -3.21
CA ASP A 104 14.60 1.65 -4.48
C ASP A 104 13.81 2.43 -5.53
N SER A 105 12.49 2.51 -5.43
CA SER A 105 11.62 3.12 -6.42
C SER A 105 10.26 3.49 -5.84
N GLY A 106 9.41 4.12 -6.66
CA GLY A 106 8.04 4.42 -6.29
C GLY A 106 7.34 5.30 -7.30
N VAL A 107 6.10 5.66 -6.97
CA VAL A 107 5.26 6.62 -7.71
C VAL A 107 4.54 7.52 -6.73
N ALA A 108 4.21 8.74 -7.14
CA ALA A 108 3.48 9.67 -6.30
C ALA A 108 2.34 10.35 -7.03
N SER A 109 1.32 10.75 -6.28
CA SER A 109 0.20 11.53 -6.77
C SER A 109 0.59 13.00 -6.96
N PRO A 110 0.10 13.67 -8.00
CA PRO A 110 0.27 15.12 -8.17
C PRO A 110 -0.46 15.95 -7.11
N SER A 111 -1.33 15.36 -6.28
CA SER A 111 -1.91 16.04 -5.11
C SER A 111 -0.89 16.31 -4.01
N GLY A 112 0.23 15.57 -4.00
CA GLY A 112 1.33 15.78 -3.05
C GLY A 112 1.13 15.19 -1.66
N ASP A 113 0.10 14.34 -1.50
CA ASP A 113 -0.33 13.76 -0.23
C ASP A 113 -0.37 12.23 -0.24
N PHE A 114 -0.09 11.61 -1.39
CA PHE A 114 -0.09 10.16 -1.56
C PHE A 114 1.09 9.70 -2.41
N ALA A 115 1.72 8.60 -2.01
CA ALA A 115 2.78 7.94 -2.76
C ALA A 115 2.80 6.44 -2.46
N THR A 116 3.41 5.68 -3.36
CA THR A 116 3.76 4.27 -3.12
C THR A 116 5.24 4.09 -3.38
N THR A 117 5.95 3.53 -2.41
CA THR A 117 7.36 3.14 -2.50
C THR A 117 7.49 1.64 -2.64
N THR A 118 8.56 1.18 -3.25
CA THR A 118 8.93 -0.23 -3.36
C THR A 118 10.40 -0.40 -3.00
N GLY A 119 10.77 -1.62 -2.63
CA GLY A 119 12.16 -1.92 -2.33
C GLY A 119 12.37 -3.39 -1.98
N ARG A 120 13.50 -3.66 -1.37
CA ARG A 120 13.86 -4.99 -0.89
C ARG A 120 13.90 -5.01 0.62
N PHE A 121 13.43 -6.12 1.21
CA PHE A 121 13.51 -6.35 2.66
C PHE A 121 14.29 -7.61 2.98
N ALA A 122 14.76 -7.69 4.22
CA ALA A 122 15.34 -8.88 4.83
C ALA A 122 14.87 -9.00 6.27
N VAL A 123 14.53 -10.23 6.67
CA VAL A 123 14.28 -10.64 8.05
C VAL A 123 15.44 -11.52 8.48
N LYS A 124 16.00 -11.25 9.67
CA LYS A 124 17.16 -11.99 10.19
C LYS A 124 16.95 -12.42 11.63
N MET A 125 17.70 -13.44 12.02
CA MET A 125 17.91 -13.87 13.39
C MET A 125 19.42 -13.92 13.67
N GLY A 126 19.94 -12.92 14.37
CA GLY A 126 21.38 -12.73 14.45
C GLY A 126 21.98 -12.55 13.05
N ASP A 127 22.99 -13.34 12.71
CA ASP A 127 23.62 -13.33 11.40
C ASP A 127 22.85 -14.14 10.33
N GLN A 128 21.88 -14.95 10.75
CA GLN A 128 21.12 -15.78 9.81
C GLN A 128 20.00 -14.98 9.13
N THR A 129 20.01 -14.94 7.80
CA THR A 129 18.90 -14.42 7.00
C THR A 129 17.81 -15.49 6.93
N LEU A 130 16.62 -15.16 7.45
CA LEU A 130 15.44 -16.03 7.45
C LEU A 130 14.61 -15.85 6.19
N GLN A 131 14.50 -14.60 5.73
CA GLN A 131 13.68 -14.25 4.58
C GLN A 131 14.22 -13.01 3.89
N VAL A 132 14.11 -12.99 2.58
CA VAL A 132 14.33 -11.82 1.73
C VAL A 132 13.18 -11.70 0.74
N GLY A 133 12.96 -10.52 0.21
CA GLY A 133 11.91 -10.32 -0.76
C GLY A 133 11.76 -8.87 -1.19
N ARG A 134 10.63 -8.60 -1.80
CA ARG A 134 10.22 -7.25 -2.18
C ARG A 134 9.02 -6.80 -1.38
N TYR A 135 8.92 -5.50 -1.19
CA TYR A 135 7.77 -4.88 -0.54
C TYR A 135 7.22 -3.72 -1.38
N MET A 136 6.02 -3.35 -1.04
CA MET A 136 5.35 -2.16 -1.54
C MET A 136 4.62 -1.49 -0.38
N THR A 137 4.96 -0.23 -0.10
CA THR A 137 4.33 0.56 0.97
C THR A 137 3.62 1.77 0.37
N SER A 138 2.33 1.92 0.65
CA SER A 138 1.56 3.10 0.28
C SER A 138 1.48 4.06 1.46
N TRP A 139 1.78 5.31 1.18
CA TRP A 139 1.90 6.42 2.08
C TRP A 139 0.81 7.45 1.84
N ARG A 140 0.23 7.97 2.90
CA ARG A 140 -0.69 9.11 2.87
C ARG A 140 -0.30 10.11 3.95
N LYS A 141 -0.37 11.40 3.65
CA LYS A 141 -0.22 12.43 4.67
C LYS A 141 -1.44 12.47 5.55
N ASP A 142 -1.23 12.54 6.86
CA ASP A 142 -2.28 12.81 7.83
C ASP A 142 -2.65 14.32 7.84
N GLU A 143 -3.60 14.69 8.70
CA GLU A 143 -4.07 16.08 8.82
C GLU A 143 -2.96 17.05 9.26
N ALA A 144 -1.93 16.56 9.95
CA ALA A 144 -0.75 17.34 10.33
C ALA A 144 0.31 17.42 9.22
N GLY A 145 0.09 16.74 8.09
CA GLY A 145 1.01 16.68 6.96
C GLY A 145 2.13 15.64 7.10
N ALA A 146 2.09 14.80 8.13
CA ALA A 146 3.06 13.73 8.34
C ALA A 146 2.72 12.50 7.47
N TRP A 147 3.75 11.89 6.88
CA TRP A 147 3.58 10.64 6.15
C TRP A 147 3.21 9.49 7.08
N LYS A 148 2.14 8.77 6.75
CA LYS A 148 1.67 7.56 7.43
C LYS A 148 1.50 6.43 6.44
N VAL A 149 1.91 5.22 6.83
CA VAL A 149 1.66 4.01 6.07
C VAL A 149 0.17 3.69 6.13
N VAL A 150 -0.47 3.55 4.97
CA VAL A 150 -1.87 3.13 4.85
C VAL A 150 -2.02 1.74 4.25
N MET A 151 -0.99 1.25 3.55
CA MET A 151 -0.92 -0.13 3.11
C MET A 151 0.54 -0.55 3.01
N ASP A 152 0.83 -1.76 3.46
CA ASP A 152 2.11 -2.42 3.26
C ASP A 152 1.88 -3.85 2.79
N ALA A 153 2.61 -4.27 1.78
CA ALA A 153 2.53 -5.62 1.25
C ALA A 153 3.94 -6.18 1.00
N THR A 154 4.16 -7.43 1.40
CA THR A 154 5.43 -8.13 1.22
C THR A 154 5.27 -9.38 0.39
N ILE A 155 6.27 -9.67 -0.45
CA ILE A 155 6.38 -10.88 -1.25
C ILE A 155 7.77 -11.46 -1.02
N ALA A 156 7.81 -12.63 -0.37
CA ALA A 156 9.07 -13.35 -0.18
C ALA A 156 9.62 -13.85 -1.51
N ASP A 157 10.94 -13.79 -1.67
CA ASP A 157 11.62 -14.47 -2.78
C ASP A 157 11.44 -16.00 -2.60
N PRO A 158 11.33 -16.76 -3.69
CA PRO A 158 11.28 -18.22 -3.61
C PRO A 158 12.57 -18.75 -2.95
N PRO A 159 12.51 -19.90 -2.26
CA PRO A 159 13.70 -20.55 -1.72
C PRO A 159 14.74 -20.74 -2.82
N ALA A 160 16.01 -20.54 -2.47
CA ALA A 160 17.09 -20.86 -3.41
C ALA A 160 16.98 -22.34 -3.84
N PRO A 161 17.15 -22.65 -5.12
CA PRO A 161 17.16 -24.05 -5.56
C PRO A 161 18.23 -24.80 -4.75
N PRO A 162 17.98 -26.09 -4.41
CA PRO A 162 18.96 -26.89 -3.70
C PRO A 162 20.26 -26.89 -4.50
N THR A 163 21.34 -26.52 -3.82
CA THR A 163 22.70 -26.69 -4.39
C THR A 163 22.90 -28.17 -4.58
N THR A 164 22.81 -28.65 -5.81
CA THR A 164 23.26 -29.98 -6.15
C THR A 164 24.79 -29.97 -5.96
N THR A 165 25.25 -30.51 -4.83
CA THR A 165 26.66 -30.85 -4.68
C THR A 165 26.97 -31.83 -5.82
N PRO A 166 27.97 -31.56 -6.68
CA PRO A 166 28.34 -32.52 -7.69
C PRO A 166 28.66 -33.85 -7.01
N ASP A 167 28.05 -34.94 -7.49
CA ASP A 167 28.42 -36.26 -7.02
C ASP A 167 29.94 -36.43 -7.22
N PRO A 168 30.73 -36.66 -6.16
CA PRO A 168 32.16 -36.79 -6.28
C PRO A 168 32.59 -37.97 -7.22
N ASP A 169 31.65 -38.88 -7.52
CA ASP A 169 31.87 -40.02 -8.40
C ASP A 169 31.37 -39.82 -9.83
N GLY A 170 30.82 -38.65 -10.19
CA GLY A 170 30.43 -38.28 -11.57
C GLY A 170 29.33 -39.13 -12.18
N ARG A 171 28.45 -39.76 -11.37
CA ARG A 171 27.33 -40.53 -11.89
C ARG A 171 26.13 -39.65 -12.22
N PRO A 172 25.54 -39.75 -13.41
CA PRO A 172 24.30 -39.07 -13.73
C PRO A 172 23.17 -39.72 -12.93
N GLY A 173 22.41 -38.88 -12.18
CA GLY A 173 21.19 -39.27 -11.48
C GLY A 173 19.99 -39.46 -12.39
#